data_4d8c1ff9eadbb9716aa8db5b0fbe5770
#
_entry.id   4d8c1ff9eadbb9716aa8db5b0fbe5770
#
_cell.length_a   1.000
_cell.length_b   1.000
_cell.length_c   1.000
_cell.angle_alpha   90.00
_cell.angle_beta   90.00
_cell.angle_gamma   90.00
#
_symmetry.space_group_name_H-M   'P 1'
#
loop_
_entity.id
_entity.type
_entity.pdbx_description
1 polymer ?
#
loop_
_entity_poly.entity_id
_entity_poly.type
_entity_poly.pdbx_seq_one_letter_code
_entity_poly.pdbx_strand_id
1 'polypeptide(L)'
;FFVHVSRHTLKDRGFLSDFANFLEENADLAPSLILEIAQTDWDPADRDIHEDMEMLAELGVRYSLDRVTDLELDAGVLRRRGFKFLKVDAKRLMDPEAPDPLRLKRRFEDAGIKLIAERIERERDLPELLEHDIDLGQGYLVGEPRAPQTLPPTGASAA
;
A
#
# COMPACT_ATOMS: atom_id res chain seq x y z
N PHE A 1 -0.16 -8.89 3.64
CA PHE A 1 -1.60 -8.63 3.50
C PHE A 1 -1.84 -7.14 3.37
N PHE A 2 -2.66 -6.73 2.36
CA PHE A 2 -3.10 -5.35 2.20
C PHE A 2 -4.46 -5.18 2.87
N VAL A 3 -4.60 -4.19 3.76
CA VAL A 3 -5.81 -3.94 4.54
C VAL A 3 -6.16 -2.46 4.47
N HIS A 4 -7.35 -2.14 3.96
CA HIS A 4 -7.80 -0.75 3.90
C HIS A 4 -8.08 -0.19 5.30
N VAL A 5 -7.59 1.01 5.53
CA VAL A 5 -7.84 1.78 6.75
C VAL A 5 -8.29 3.19 6.40
N SER A 6 -9.36 3.65 7.04
CA SER A 6 -9.87 5.02 6.83
C SER A 6 -9.15 6.01 7.74
N ARG A 7 -9.18 7.29 7.34
CA ARG A 7 -8.73 8.39 8.22
C ARG A 7 -9.45 8.38 9.58
N HIS A 8 -10.73 8.00 9.59
CA HIS A 8 -11.49 7.90 10.84
C HIS A 8 -10.90 6.85 11.79
N THR A 9 -10.55 5.68 11.26
CA THR A 9 -9.90 4.61 12.03
C THR A 9 -8.53 5.03 12.55
N LEU A 10 -7.74 5.75 11.72
CA LEU A 10 -6.43 6.27 12.13
C LEU A 10 -6.52 7.39 13.20
N LYS A 11 -7.68 8.00 13.39
CA LYS A 11 -7.93 8.99 14.46
C LYS A 11 -8.54 8.39 15.73
N ASP A 12 -8.92 7.14 15.70
CA ASP A 12 -9.44 6.43 16.87
C ASP A 12 -8.28 5.90 17.73
N ARG A 13 -7.86 6.71 18.70
CA ARG A 13 -6.75 6.38 19.60
C ARG A 13 -7.00 5.12 20.44
N GLY A 14 -8.27 4.81 20.75
CA GLY A 14 -8.64 3.58 21.45
C GLY A 14 -8.33 2.37 20.59
N PHE A 15 -8.82 2.39 19.35
CA PHE A 15 -8.52 1.33 18.37
C PHE A 15 -7.01 1.18 18.13
N LEU A 16 -6.28 2.29 17.92
CA LEU A 16 -4.84 2.24 17.64
C LEU A 16 -4.05 1.67 18.82
N SER A 17 -4.42 2.02 20.05
CA SER A 17 -3.80 1.45 21.25
C SER A 17 -4.02 -0.05 21.35
N ASP A 18 -5.26 -0.52 21.15
CA ASP A 18 -5.59 -1.94 21.18
C ASP A 18 -4.90 -2.71 20.05
N PHE A 19 -4.82 -2.08 18.87
CA PHE A 19 -4.14 -2.65 17.71
C PHE A 19 -2.63 -2.74 17.92
N ALA A 20 -2.00 -1.71 18.51
CA ALA A 20 -0.58 -1.76 18.85
C ALA A 20 -0.27 -2.88 19.85
N ASN A 21 -1.07 -3.00 20.93
CA ASN A 21 -0.93 -4.11 21.90
C ASN A 21 -1.07 -5.47 21.23
N PHE A 22 -2.05 -5.62 20.33
CA PHE A 22 -2.23 -6.85 19.55
C PHE A 22 -0.99 -7.18 18.71
N LEU A 23 -0.38 -6.18 18.07
CA LEU A 23 0.83 -6.37 17.25
C LEU A 23 2.05 -6.69 18.11
N GLU A 24 2.19 -6.12 19.31
CA GLU A 24 3.25 -6.49 20.25
C GLU A 24 3.14 -7.95 20.70
N GLU A 25 1.93 -8.41 20.97
CA GLU A 25 1.66 -9.81 21.32
C GLU A 25 1.85 -10.78 20.14
N ASN A 26 1.78 -10.27 18.90
CA ASN A 26 1.88 -11.02 17.64
C ASN A 26 2.92 -10.39 16.70
N ALA A 27 4.14 -10.20 17.18
CA ALA A 27 5.17 -9.42 16.48
C ALA A 27 5.57 -9.97 15.09
N ASP A 28 5.34 -11.23 14.83
CA ASP A 28 5.56 -11.89 13.53
C ASP A 28 4.52 -11.51 12.47
N LEU A 29 3.36 -10.97 12.87
CA LEU A 29 2.31 -10.52 11.95
C LEU A 29 2.58 -9.13 11.38
N ALA A 30 3.11 -8.20 12.19
CA ALA A 30 3.26 -6.80 11.81
C ALA A 30 4.04 -6.59 10.49
N PRO A 31 5.17 -7.28 10.22
CA PRO A 31 5.88 -7.15 8.94
C PRO A 31 5.09 -7.65 7.72
N SER A 32 4.05 -8.45 7.95
CA SER A 32 3.17 -8.99 6.91
C SER A 32 1.99 -8.08 6.61
N LEU A 33 1.75 -7.05 7.43
CA LEU A 33 0.65 -6.11 7.27
C LEU A 33 1.07 -4.87 6.49
N ILE A 34 0.23 -4.49 5.53
CA ILE A 34 0.33 -3.26 4.76
C ILE A 34 -1.00 -2.55 4.89
N LEU A 35 -1.01 -1.42 5.60
CA LEU A 35 -2.21 -0.61 5.74
C LEU A 35 -2.35 0.31 4.52
N GLU A 36 -3.50 0.20 3.83
CA GLU A 36 -3.82 0.98 2.63
C GLU A 36 -4.61 2.21 3.02
N ILE A 37 -4.04 3.38 2.75
CA ILE A 37 -4.65 4.68 3.02
C ILE A 37 -4.97 5.33 1.68
N ALA A 38 -6.24 5.68 1.45
CA ALA A 38 -6.60 6.41 0.24
C ALA A 38 -5.91 7.79 0.22
N GLN A 39 -5.48 8.25 -0.97
CA GLN A 39 -4.87 9.57 -1.09
C GLN A 39 -5.77 10.69 -0.55
N THR A 40 -7.11 10.56 -0.70
CA THR A 40 -8.08 11.51 -0.16
C THR A 40 -8.12 11.56 1.37
N ASP A 41 -7.68 10.49 2.02
CA ASP A 41 -7.61 10.35 3.48
C ASP A 41 -6.24 10.74 4.04
N TRP A 42 -5.25 10.91 3.15
CA TRP A 42 -3.88 11.29 3.47
C TRP A 42 -3.75 12.81 3.51
N ASP A 43 -3.28 13.35 4.63
CA ASP A 43 -2.95 14.75 4.80
C ASP A 43 -1.53 14.87 5.40
N PRO A 44 -0.53 15.34 4.62
CA PRO A 44 0.84 15.44 5.11
C PRO A 44 1.01 16.43 6.27
N ALA A 45 0.01 17.25 6.57
CA ALA A 45 0.03 18.20 7.69
C ALA A 45 -0.60 17.66 8.98
N ASP A 46 -1.29 16.51 8.95
CA ASP A 46 -1.96 15.92 10.11
C ASP A 46 -0.94 15.20 11.02
N ARG A 47 -0.38 15.94 11.99
CA ARG A 47 0.68 15.43 12.86
C ARG A 47 0.23 14.27 13.75
N ASP A 48 -1.00 14.32 14.27
CA ASP A 48 -1.49 13.30 15.19
C ASP A 48 -1.53 11.92 14.51
N ILE A 49 -2.09 11.87 13.29
CA ILE A 49 -2.08 10.63 12.49
C ILE A 49 -0.64 10.16 12.21
N HIS A 50 0.27 11.08 11.94
CA HIS A 50 1.66 10.71 11.60
C HIS A 50 2.42 10.11 12.78
N GLU A 51 2.23 10.63 14.00
CA GLU A 51 2.84 10.08 15.20
C GLU A 51 2.33 8.65 15.46
N ASP A 52 1.03 8.43 15.33
CA ASP A 52 0.44 7.10 15.47
C ASP A 52 0.90 6.12 14.36
N MET A 53 1.05 6.61 13.13
CA MET A 53 1.60 5.81 12.02
C MET A 53 3.08 5.45 12.25
N GLU A 54 3.89 6.36 12.77
CA GLU A 54 5.31 6.11 13.10
C GLU A 54 5.42 5.04 14.18
N MET A 55 4.60 5.10 15.23
CA MET A 55 4.53 4.08 16.27
C MET A 55 4.22 2.68 15.69
N LEU A 56 3.20 2.57 14.83
CA LEU A 56 2.88 1.29 14.19
C LEU A 56 3.97 0.81 13.22
N ALA A 57 4.66 1.74 12.55
CA ALA A 57 5.79 1.40 11.68
C ALA A 57 7.00 0.85 12.46
N GLU A 58 7.24 1.33 13.67
CA GLU A 58 8.26 0.78 14.59
C GLU A 58 7.96 -0.67 14.97
N LEU A 59 6.69 -1.04 15.07
CA LEU A 59 6.24 -2.43 15.27
C LEU A 59 6.37 -3.28 13.99
N GLY A 60 6.70 -2.69 12.83
CA GLY A 60 6.91 -3.40 11.57
C GLY A 60 5.80 -3.25 10.55
N VAL A 61 4.72 -2.54 10.85
CA VAL A 61 3.63 -2.24 9.90
C VAL A 61 4.16 -1.39 8.74
N ARG A 62 3.68 -1.65 7.54
CA ARG A 62 4.01 -0.88 6.33
C ARG A 62 2.78 -0.21 5.78
N TYR A 63 2.96 0.85 4.98
CA TYR A 63 1.87 1.61 4.40
C TYR A 63 1.89 1.57 2.88
N SER A 64 0.70 1.62 2.30
CA SER A 64 0.44 1.82 0.87
C SER A 64 -0.45 3.05 0.70
N LEU A 65 -0.05 3.98 -0.15
CA LEU A 65 -0.95 5.05 -0.57
C LEU A 65 -1.78 4.54 -1.75
N ASP A 66 -3.09 4.54 -1.58
CA ASP A 66 -4.06 3.91 -2.49
C ASP A 66 -4.86 4.97 -3.27
N ARG A 67 -5.37 4.59 -4.44
CA ARG A 67 -6.18 5.46 -5.31
C ARG A 67 -5.51 6.80 -5.62
N VAL A 68 -4.23 6.75 -5.97
CA VAL A 68 -3.44 7.95 -6.24
C VAL A 68 -3.83 8.55 -7.58
N THR A 69 -4.26 9.80 -7.56
CA THR A 69 -4.62 10.61 -8.73
C THR A 69 -3.72 11.83 -8.88
N ASP A 70 -3.32 12.45 -7.77
CA ASP A 70 -2.31 13.49 -7.76
C ASP A 70 -0.93 12.86 -7.65
N LEU A 71 -0.12 13.00 -8.70
CA LEU A 71 1.21 12.43 -8.83
C LEU A 71 2.31 13.37 -8.34
N GLU A 72 1.97 14.62 -7.95
CA GLU A 72 2.91 15.62 -7.40
C GLU A 72 3.17 15.39 -5.90
N LEU A 73 3.41 14.14 -5.53
CA LEU A 73 3.70 13.73 -4.16
C LEU A 73 5.19 13.83 -3.83
N ASP A 74 5.52 14.25 -2.63
CA ASP A 74 6.90 14.21 -2.11
C ASP A 74 7.25 12.78 -1.64
N ALA A 75 8.05 12.08 -2.45
CA ALA A 75 8.51 10.72 -2.14
C ALA A 75 9.30 10.65 -0.83
N GLY A 76 10.05 11.70 -0.48
CA GLY A 76 10.80 11.79 0.77
C GLY A 76 9.87 11.89 1.99
N VAL A 77 8.77 12.66 1.88
CA VAL A 77 7.74 12.71 2.93
C VAL A 77 7.11 11.35 3.12
N LEU A 78 6.65 10.70 2.05
CA LEU A 78 6.03 9.38 2.12
C LEU A 78 6.98 8.33 2.72
N ARG A 79 8.26 8.33 2.29
CA ARG A 79 9.27 7.44 2.86
C ARG A 79 9.41 7.59 4.37
N ARG A 80 9.53 8.83 4.87
CA ARG A 80 9.66 9.11 6.31
C ARG A 80 8.45 8.64 7.11
N ARG A 81 7.27 8.61 6.47
CA ARG A 81 6.01 8.13 7.06
C ARG A 81 5.78 6.62 6.93
N GLY A 82 6.79 5.86 6.47
CA GLY A 82 6.71 4.41 6.39
C GLY A 82 6.01 3.86 5.15
N PHE A 83 5.66 4.69 4.17
CA PHE A 83 5.08 4.19 2.93
C PHE A 83 6.09 3.36 2.14
N LYS A 84 5.64 2.22 1.64
CA LYS A 84 6.41 1.26 0.84
C LYS A 84 5.80 1.01 -0.53
N PHE A 85 4.54 1.38 -0.69
CA PHE A 85 3.80 1.18 -1.94
C PHE A 85 3.00 2.42 -2.30
N LEU A 86 2.87 2.64 -3.62
CA LEU A 86 2.06 3.67 -4.24
C LEU A 86 1.20 3.01 -5.29
N LYS A 87 -0.13 3.03 -5.13
CA LYS A 87 -1.07 2.45 -6.07
C LYS A 87 -1.67 3.53 -6.95
N VAL A 88 -1.45 3.43 -8.26
CA VAL A 88 -1.89 4.40 -9.26
C VAL A 88 -2.77 3.69 -10.29
N ASP A 89 -3.90 4.29 -10.65
CA ASP A 89 -4.75 3.78 -11.74
C ASP A 89 -3.94 3.63 -13.03
N ALA A 90 -3.99 2.46 -13.66
CA ALA A 90 -3.29 2.18 -14.91
C ALA A 90 -3.62 3.21 -16.00
N LYS A 91 -4.88 3.65 -16.09
CA LYS A 91 -5.30 4.69 -17.04
C LYS A 91 -4.61 6.03 -16.78
N ARG A 92 -4.32 6.35 -15.50
CA ARG A 92 -3.63 7.58 -15.13
C ARG A 92 -2.15 7.50 -15.49
N LEU A 93 -1.54 6.32 -15.39
CA LEU A 93 -0.15 6.09 -15.81
C LEU A 93 0.02 6.18 -17.33
N MET A 94 -0.99 5.77 -18.09
CA MET A 94 -0.99 5.81 -19.57
C MET A 94 -1.57 7.11 -20.14
N ASP A 95 -1.93 8.08 -19.30
CA ASP A 95 -2.44 9.37 -19.73
C ASP A 95 -1.28 10.21 -20.34
N PRO A 96 -1.37 10.63 -21.61
CA PRO A 96 -0.31 11.44 -22.24
C PRO A 96 -0.01 12.78 -21.54
N GLU A 97 -0.96 13.26 -20.73
CA GLU A 97 -0.78 14.49 -19.95
C GLU A 97 -0.21 14.22 -18.55
N ALA A 98 -0.08 12.95 -18.15
CA ALA A 98 0.55 12.59 -16.88
C ALA A 98 2.08 12.73 -16.96
N PRO A 99 2.76 12.85 -15.82
CA PRO A 99 4.21 12.71 -15.78
C PRO A 99 4.65 11.37 -16.38
N ASP A 100 5.78 11.37 -17.10
CA ASP A 100 6.38 10.14 -17.64
C ASP A 100 6.41 9.02 -16.58
N PRO A 101 5.75 7.86 -16.82
CA PRO A 101 5.63 6.80 -15.86
C PRO A 101 6.98 6.24 -15.39
N LEU A 102 7.97 6.16 -16.28
CA LEU A 102 9.31 5.69 -15.93
C LEU A 102 10.03 6.66 -14.98
N ARG A 103 9.89 7.96 -15.17
CA ARG A 103 10.43 8.97 -14.25
C ARG A 103 9.71 8.94 -12.91
N LEU A 104 8.39 8.77 -12.94
CA LEU A 104 7.56 8.63 -11.75
C LEU A 104 8.03 7.41 -10.94
N LYS A 105 8.13 6.25 -11.58
CA LYS A 105 8.60 5.01 -10.95
C LYS A 105 9.96 5.21 -10.28
N ARG A 106 10.96 5.69 -11.03
CA ARG A 106 12.31 5.90 -10.50
C ARG A 106 12.33 6.82 -9.29
N ARG A 107 11.58 7.93 -9.34
CA ARG A 107 11.49 8.89 -8.21
C ARG A 107 11.02 8.21 -6.93
N PHE A 108 10.04 7.31 -7.01
CA PHE A 108 9.53 6.61 -5.83
C PHE A 108 10.43 5.43 -5.44
N GLU A 109 11.00 4.69 -6.39
CA GLU A 109 11.94 3.60 -6.11
C GLU A 109 13.22 4.08 -5.42
N ASP A 110 13.76 5.23 -5.83
CA ASP A 110 14.90 5.88 -5.16
C ASP A 110 14.59 6.22 -3.70
N ALA A 111 13.31 6.44 -3.39
CA ALA A 111 12.82 6.60 -2.03
C ALA A 111 12.47 5.26 -1.34
N GLY A 112 12.63 4.11 -2.00
CA GLY A 112 12.29 2.78 -1.48
C GLY A 112 10.78 2.52 -1.45
N ILE A 113 10.02 3.17 -2.34
CA ILE A 113 8.56 3.01 -2.51
C ILE A 113 8.32 2.36 -3.87
N LYS A 114 7.63 1.22 -3.88
CA LYS A 114 7.28 0.51 -5.11
C LYS A 114 5.97 1.04 -5.69
N LEU A 115 5.94 1.26 -7.01
CA LEU A 115 4.74 1.64 -7.73
C LEU A 115 3.96 0.40 -8.16
N ILE A 116 2.66 0.39 -7.94
CA ILE A 116 1.72 -0.66 -8.36
C ILE A 116 0.69 -0.02 -9.29
N ALA A 117 0.57 -0.53 -10.52
CA ALA A 117 -0.54 -0.16 -11.38
C ALA A 117 -1.80 -0.89 -10.93
N GLU A 118 -2.87 -0.16 -10.65
CA GLU A 118 -4.16 -0.75 -10.25
C GLU A 118 -5.21 -0.64 -11.35
N ARG A 119 -6.30 -1.43 -11.22
CA ARG A 119 -7.43 -1.46 -12.16
C ARG A 119 -7.03 -1.85 -13.58
N ILE A 120 -6.09 -2.78 -13.71
CA ILE A 120 -5.74 -3.35 -15.01
C ILE A 120 -6.90 -4.27 -15.44
N GLU A 121 -7.70 -3.80 -16.39
CA GLU A 121 -8.92 -4.48 -16.84
C GLU A 121 -8.78 -5.07 -18.25
N ARG A 122 -7.78 -4.63 -19.04
CA ARG A 122 -7.65 -4.97 -20.45
C ARG A 122 -6.25 -5.47 -20.76
N GLU A 123 -6.14 -6.61 -21.45
CA GLU A 123 -4.84 -7.18 -21.86
C GLU A 123 -3.99 -6.21 -22.69
N ARG A 124 -4.64 -5.37 -23.49
CA ARG A 124 -3.94 -4.38 -24.33
C ARG A 124 -3.20 -3.31 -23.54
N ASP A 125 -3.53 -3.12 -22.26
CA ASP A 125 -2.88 -2.13 -21.39
C ASP A 125 -1.54 -2.66 -20.82
N LEU A 126 -1.35 -4.00 -20.80
CA LEU A 126 -0.15 -4.63 -20.24
C LEU A 126 1.16 -4.29 -20.97
N PRO A 127 1.22 -4.35 -22.35
CA PRO A 127 2.46 -4.02 -23.04
C PRO A 127 2.96 -2.62 -22.73
N GLU A 128 2.07 -1.63 -22.70
CA GLU A 128 2.40 -0.24 -22.40
C GLU A 128 2.95 -0.07 -20.97
N LEU A 129 2.29 -0.72 -19.98
CA LEU A 129 2.78 -0.70 -18.59
C LEU A 129 4.17 -1.33 -18.48
N LEU A 130 4.43 -2.44 -19.18
CA LEU A 130 5.73 -3.12 -19.20
C LEU A 130 6.80 -2.29 -19.93
N GLU A 131 6.46 -1.58 -21.01
CA GLU A 131 7.38 -0.65 -21.68
C GLU A 131 7.83 0.48 -20.75
N HIS A 132 6.99 0.87 -19.77
CA HIS A 132 7.32 1.81 -18.72
C HIS A 132 7.98 1.16 -17.49
N ASP A 133 8.39 -0.12 -17.62
CA ASP A 133 9.04 -0.88 -16.53
C ASP A 133 8.16 -1.04 -15.28
N ILE A 134 6.82 -0.98 -15.44
CA ILE A 134 5.86 -1.19 -14.36
C ILE A 134 5.52 -2.67 -14.30
N ASP A 135 6.15 -3.37 -13.38
CA ASP A 135 6.08 -4.83 -13.21
C ASP A 135 5.14 -5.30 -12.09
N LEU A 136 4.64 -4.36 -11.29
CA LEU A 136 3.65 -4.65 -10.25
C LEU A 136 2.27 -4.16 -10.67
N GLY A 137 1.33 -5.08 -10.74
CA GLY A 137 -0.03 -4.79 -11.18
C GLY A 137 -1.11 -5.47 -10.33
N GLN A 138 -2.26 -4.82 -10.23
CA GLN A 138 -3.47 -5.32 -9.58
C GLN A 138 -4.68 -5.01 -10.48
N GLY A 139 -5.60 -5.96 -10.58
CA GLY A 139 -6.83 -5.80 -11.34
C GLY A 139 -7.43 -7.14 -11.71
N TYR A 140 -8.65 -7.15 -12.25
CA TYR A 140 -9.34 -8.38 -12.64
C TYR A 140 -8.57 -9.22 -13.65
N LEU A 141 -7.79 -8.57 -14.50
CA LEU A 141 -6.95 -9.26 -15.48
C LEU A 141 -5.79 -10.03 -14.81
N VAL A 142 -5.21 -9.48 -13.74
CA VAL A 142 -4.08 -10.09 -13.02
C VAL A 142 -4.56 -11.19 -12.09
N GLY A 143 -5.74 -11.07 -11.54
CA GLY A 143 -6.38 -12.08 -10.69
C GLY A 143 -7.69 -11.61 -10.09
N GLU A 144 -8.69 -12.48 -10.13
CA GLU A 144 -9.95 -12.24 -9.42
C GLU A 144 -9.75 -12.38 -7.91
N PRO A 145 -10.48 -11.57 -7.11
CA PRO A 145 -10.49 -11.75 -5.66
C PRO A 145 -10.91 -13.19 -5.31
N ARG A 146 -10.12 -13.85 -4.48
CA ARG A 146 -10.42 -15.21 -4.00
C ARG A 146 -10.61 -15.18 -2.49
N ALA A 147 -11.53 -16.02 -2.01
CA ALA A 147 -11.65 -16.25 -0.58
C ALA A 147 -10.32 -16.77 -0.02
N PRO A 148 -9.91 -16.36 1.19
CA PRO A 148 -8.71 -16.91 1.81
C PRO A 148 -8.85 -18.44 1.92
N GLN A 149 -7.81 -19.15 1.49
CA GLN A 149 -7.77 -20.59 1.70
C GLN A 149 -7.62 -20.81 3.20
N THR A 150 -8.57 -21.53 3.79
CA THR A 150 -8.43 -22.00 5.16
C THR A 150 -7.22 -22.93 5.20
N LEU A 151 -6.15 -22.49 5.88
CA LEU A 151 -5.04 -23.37 6.18
C LEU A 151 -5.60 -24.57 6.99
N PRO A 152 -5.22 -25.81 6.65
CA PRO A 152 -5.59 -26.94 7.50
C PRO A 152 -5.08 -26.68 8.90
N PRO A 153 -5.81 -27.08 9.95
CA PRO A 153 -5.38 -26.87 11.33
C PRO A 153 -3.97 -27.46 11.51
N THR A 154 -3.01 -26.60 11.84
CA THR A 154 -1.68 -27.01 12.27
C THR A 154 -1.82 -27.75 13.58
N GLY A 155 -1.83 -29.09 13.53
CA GLY A 155 -1.83 -29.89 14.77
C GLY A 155 -2.59 -31.19 14.64
N ALA A 156 -2.09 -32.12 13.84
CA ALA A 156 -2.23 -33.57 14.15
C ALA A 156 -0.82 -34.13 14.12
N SER A 157 -0.15 -34.02 15.28
CA SER A 157 0.99 -34.89 15.61
C SER A 157 0.48 -36.31 15.58
N ALA A 158 0.89 -37.10 14.61
CA ALA A 158 0.69 -38.55 14.61
C ALA A 158 1.55 -39.13 15.73
N ALA A 159 0.86 -39.73 16.68
CA ALA A 159 1.45 -40.62 17.65
C ALA A 159 1.79 -41.95 16.97
#